data_c8d81b5843ef94519b40dea61dd31c79
#
_entry.id   c8d81b5843ef94519b40dea61dd31c79
#
_cell.length_a   1.000
_cell.length_b   1.000
_cell.length_c   1.000
_cell.angle_alpha   90.00
_cell.angle_beta   90.00
_cell.angle_gamma   90.00
#
_symmetry.space_group_name_H-M   'P 1'
#
loop_
_entity.id
_entity.type
_entity.pdbx_description
1 polymer ?
#
loop_
_entity_poly.entity_id
_entity_poly.type
_entity_poly.pdbx_seq_one_letter_code
_entity_poly.pdbx_strand_id
1 'polypeptide(L)'
;MKTALFIDRDGTIIVEPPVTFQINNLEEMEFLPNVLRNLHLIRTKLDFEFVMVTNQDGLGTAGYPQENFDLVQNKMLQTLKNEGITFDDILIDKTFPEEKAPTRKPQTGLLGKYTSGNYDLANSFTIGDRITDVVLAKNLGSKAIFIQEKAAAEKLLSEKNLHDYCALITTDWNKITEFLFAKERRATVQRTTKETDIFIEINLDGIGKTTVSTGLNFFDHLLEQIGKHAGIDLIINVKGDLHVDEHHTIEDTAIALGETIYKALGDKRGIERYGFCLPMDDCLCQTALDFGGRAWLVWNAEFKREKIGDMPTEMFLHFFKSLSDSAKMNLNIKAEGENEHHKIEGIFKAFARAVKMAVKRDIFNGELPSTKGVL
;
A
#
# COMPACT_ATOMS: atom_id res chain seq x y z
N MET A 1 0.25 7.08 -19.05
CA MET A 1 1.36 6.22 -19.54
C MET A 1 1.09 4.80 -19.06
N LYS A 2 1.52 3.78 -19.81
CA LYS A 2 1.40 2.38 -19.42
C LYS A 2 2.43 2.03 -18.36
N THR A 3 2.13 1.05 -17.51
CA THR A 3 3.08 0.46 -16.55
C THR A 3 3.50 -0.93 -17.00
N ALA A 4 4.68 -1.39 -16.59
CA ALA A 4 5.20 -2.69 -16.97
C ALA A 4 5.74 -3.47 -15.76
N LEU A 5 5.63 -4.81 -15.82
CA LEU A 5 6.34 -5.74 -14.94
C LEU A 5 7.42 -6.43 -15.77
N PHE A 6 8.68 -6.14 -15.45
CA PHE A 6 9.84 -6.83 -16.00
C PHE A 6 10.14 -8.05 -15.12
N ILE A 7 9.84 -9.23 -15.61
CA ILE A 7 9.85 -10.45 -14.82
C ILE A 7 10.98 -11.36 -15.31
N ASP A 8 11.89 -11.73 -14.42
CA ASP A 8 12.89 -12.75 -14.71
C ASP A 8 12.25 -14.14 -14.84
N ARG A 9 12.96 -15.07 -15.41
CA ARG A 9 12.50 -16.41 -15.66
C ARG A 9 12.95 -17.39 -14.57
N ASP A 10 14.24 -17.66 -14.51
CA ASP A 10 14.87 -18.64 -13.63
C ASP A 10 14.98 -18.08 -12.21
N GLY A 11 14.69 -18.87 -11.18
CA GLY A 11 14.61 -18.40 -9.79
C GLY A 11 13.42 -17.48 -9.49
N THR A 12 12.60 -17.15 -10.51
CA THR A 12 11.48 -16.18 -10.41
C THR A 12 10.15 -16.82 -10.81
N ILE A 13 10.02 -17.37 -11.99
CA ILE A 13 8.82 -18.10 -12.45
C ILE A 13 9.02 -19.60 -12.24
N ILE A 14 10.17 -20.12 -12.64
CA ILE A 14 10.56 -21.52 -12.50
C ILE A 14 11.80 -21.64 -11.63
N VAL A 15 11.92 -22.76 -10.94
CA VAL A 15 13.03 -23.06 -10.04
C VAL A 15 14.32 -23.14 -10.83
N GLU A 16 15.36 -22.43 -10.39
CA GLU A 16 16.68 -22.55 -10.98
C GLU A 16 17.45 -23.71 -10.32
N PRO A 17 18.00 -24.67 -11.11
CA PRO A 17 18.82 -25.72 -10.56
C PRO A 17 20.09 -25.18 -9.90
N PRO A 18 20.41 -25.54 -8.63
CA PRO A 18 21.46 -24.88 -7.85
C PRO A 18 22.90 -25.19 -8.28
N VAL A 19 23.09 -26.13 -9.19
CA VAL A 19 24.41 -26.59 -9.65
C VAL A 19 24.69 -26.18 -11.09
N THR A 20 23.73 -26.42 -11.98
CA THR A 20 23.88 -26.16 -13.41
C THR A 20 23.46 -24.77 -13.82
N PHE A 21 22.57 -24.11 -13.04
CA PHE A 21 21.93 -22.85 -13.36
C PHE A 21 21.21 -22.83 -14.72
N GLN A 22 20.98 -24.04 -15.30
CA GLN A 22 20.33 -24.23 -16.60
C GLN A 22 19.28 -25.34 -16.48
N ILE A 23 18.15 -25.15 -17.13
CA ILE A 23 17.07 -26.15 -17.21
C ILE A 23 17.12 -26.75 -18.62
N ASN A 24 17.57 -27.99 -18.73
CA ASN A 24 17.87 -28.61 -20.01
C ASN A 24 16.78 -29.55 -20.52
N ASN A 25 15.82 -29.90 -19.67
CA ASN A 25 14.76 -30.84 -20.01
C ASN A 25 13.48 -30.54 -19.19
N LEU A 26 12.38 -31.23 -19.54
CA LEU A 26 11.08 -31.03 -18.88
C LEU A 26 11.02 -31.59 -17.45
N GLU A 27 11.87 -32.54 -17.12
CA GLU A 27 11.91 -33.15 -15.79
C GLU A 27 12.50 -32.21 -14.75
N GLU A 28 13.38 -31.31 -15.19
CA GLU A 28 13.97 -30.23 -14.36
C GLU A 28 13.07 -29.00 -14.22
N MET A 29 12.00 -28.88 -15.03
CA MET A 29 11.12 -27.73 -15.02
C MET A 29 10.13 -27.81 -13.88
N GLU A 30 10.30 -26.95 -12.89
CA GLU A 30 9.39 -26.79 -11.75
C GLU A 30 8.98 -25.32 -11.60
N PHE A 31 7.70 -25.03 -11.43
CA PHE A 31 7.23 -23.67 -11.12
C PHE A 31 7.45 -23.33 -9.66
N LEU A 32 7.79 -22.09 -9.37
CA LEU A 32 7.82 -21.61 -7.99
C LEU A 32 6.42 -21.75 -7.34
N PRO A 33 6.37 -21.99 -6.02
CA PRO A 33 5.10 -22.08 -5.30
C PRO A 33 4.21 -20.85 -5.53
N ASN A 34 2.94 -21.08 -5.82
CA ASN A 34 1.91 -20.06 -6.01
C ASN A 34 2.09 -19.11 -7.22
N VAL A 35 3.16 -19.23 -8.01
CA VAL A 35 3.47 -18.30 -9.11
C VAL A 35 2.35 -18.24 -10.15
N LEU A 36 1.81 -19.39 -10.59
CA LEU A 36 0.74 -19.42 -11.60
C LEU A 36 -0.51 -18.67 -11.15
N ARG A 37 -0.99 -18.97 -9.95
CA ARG A 37 -2.16 -18.29 -9.37
C ARG A 37 -1.96 -16.79 -9.27
N ASN A 38 -0.79 -16.37 -8.80
CA ASN A 38 -0.51 -14.96 -8.56
C ASN A 38 -0.28 -14.19 -9.86
N LEU A 39 0.45 -14.73 -10.83
CA LEU A 39 0.58 -14.12 -12.16
C LEU A 39 -0.77 -14.01 -12.86
N HIS A 40 -1.66 -15.00 -12.73
CA HIS A 40 -3.02 -14.93 -13.25
C HIS A 40 -3.81 -13.75 -12.63
N LEU A 41 -3.75 -13.61 -11.30
CA LEU A 41 -4.43 -12.51 -10.61
C LEU A 41 -3.89 -11.15 -11.06
N ILE A 42 -2.57 -10.98 -11.10
CA ILE A 42 -1.92 -9.74 -11.53
C ILE A 42 -2.32 -9.43 -12.99
N ARG A 43 -2.22 -10.42 -13.89
CA ARG A 43 -2.52 -10.26 -15.32
C ARG A 43 -3.96 -9.87 -15.60
N THR A 44 -4.91 -10.42 -14.83
CA THR A 44 -6.36 -10.23 -15.07
C THR A 44 -6.95 -9.03 -14.33
N LYS A 45 -6.31 -8.55 -13.27
CA LYS A 45 -6.86 -7.53 -12.37
C LYS A 45 -6.09 -6.22 -12.36
N LEU A 46 -4.84 -6.20 -12.81
CA LEU A 46 -3.99 -5.01 -12.87
C LEU A 46 -3.60 -4.71 -14.32
N ASP A 47 -3.40 -3.44 -14.63
CA ASP A 47 -3.06 -2.97 -15.98
C ASP A 47 -1.53 -2.82 -16.12
N PHE A 48 -0.84 -3.97 -16.11
CA PHE A 48 0.59 -4.03 -16.41
C PHE A 48 0.85 -4.76 -17.73
N GLU A 49 1.76 -4.23 -18.55
CA GLU A 49 2.41 -5.05 -19.59
C GLU A 49 3.39 -6.03 -18.93
N PHE A 50 3.29 -7.31 -19.27
CA PHE A 50 4.19 -8.36 -18.78
C PHE A 50 5.36 -8.53 -19.75
N VAL A 51 6.57 -8.31 -19.26
CA VAL A 51 7.79 -8.39 -20.05
C VAL A 51 8.73 -9.40 -19.40
N MET A 52 8.97 -10.50 -20.05
CA MET A 52 9.99 -11.44 -19.59
C MET A 52 11.37 -10.92 -19.98
N VAL A 53 12.29 -10.81 -19.00
CA VAL A 53 13.67 -10.36 -19.24
C VAL A 53 14.64 -11.34 -18.59
N THR A 54 15.32 -12.13 -19.38
CA THR A 54 16.17 -13.22 -18.86
C THR A 54 17.53 -13.25 -19.53
N ASN A 55 18.57 -13.56 -18.73
CA ASN A 55 19.91 -13.88 -19.24
C ASN A 55 20.03 -15.40 -19.33
N GLN A 56 20.38 -15.92 -20.51
CA GLN A 56 20.54 -17.34 -20.80
C GLN A 56 21.97 -17.58 -21.31
N ASP A 57 22.89 -17.73 -20.36
CA ASP A 57 24.33 -17.79 -20.62
C ASP A 57 24.69 -18.92 -21.57
N GLY A 58 25.29 -18.55 -22.71
CA GLY A 58 25.75 -19.52 -23.72
C GLY A 58 24.63 -20.24 -24.48
N LEU A 59 23.41 -19.73 -24.48
CA LEU A 59 22.31 -20.30 -25.26
C LEU A 59 22.64 -20.36 -26.75
N GLY A 60 22.51 -21.55 -27.34
CA GLY A 60 22.87 -21.87 -28.73
C GLY A 60 24.26 -22.44 -28.87
N THR A 61 25.03 -22.60 -27.79
CA THR A 61 26.32 -23.32 -27.80
C THR A 61 26.12 -24.84 -27.55
N ALA A 62 27.20 -25.57 -27.67
CA ALA A 62 27.18 -27.03 -27.33
C ALA A 62 26.89 -27.30 -25.85
N GLY A 63 27.22 -26.33 -24.95
CA GLY A 63 26.95 -26.44 -23.52
C GLY A 63 25.49 -26.11 -23.15
N TYR A 64 24.79 -25.38 -24.00
CA TYR A 64 23.36 -25.05 -23.83
C TYR A 64 22.66 -24.97 -25.18
N PRO A 65 22.29 -26.17 -25.76
CA PRO A 65 21.65 -26.22 -27.07
C PRO A 65 20.31 -25.48 -27.12
N GLN A 66 20.08 -24.78 -28.23
CA GLN A 66 18.82 -24.01 -28.44
C GLN A 66 17.58 -24.93 -28.29
N GLU A 67 17.67 -26.17 -28.77
CA GLU A 67 16.54 -27.11 -28.71
C GLU A 67 16.12 -27.45 -27.29
N ASN A 68 17.08 -27.59 -26.36
CA ASN A 68 16.79 -27.86 -24.94
C ASN A 68 16.06 -26.67 -24.30
N PHE A 69 16.55 -25.44 -24.55
CA PHE A 69 15.89 -24.25 -24.09
C PHE A 69 14.48 -24.11 -24.66
N ASP A 70 14.33 -24.28 -25.99
CA ASP A 70 13.04 -24.11 -26.67
C ASP A 70 12.00 -25.10 -26.16
N LEU A 71 12.41 -26.34 -25.85
CA LEU A 71 11.52 -27.35 -25.27
C LEU A 71 10.93 -26.90 -23.94
N VAL A 72 11.78 -26.43 -23.03
CA VAL A 72 11.37 -25.96 -21.71
C VAL A 72 10.59 -24.64 -21.80
N GLN A 73 11.10 -23.69 -22.60
CA GLN A 73 10.49 -22.37 -22.79
C GLN A 73 9.07 -22.49 -23.38
N ASN A 74 8.91 -23.29 -24.42
CA ASN A 74 7.61 -23.48 -25.06
C ASN A 74 6.62 -24.16 -24.12
N LYS A 75 7.06 -25.15 -23.33
CA LYS A 75 6.21 -25.83 -22.35
C LYS A 75 5.78 -24.87 -21.24
N MET A 76 6.71 -24.09 -20.70
CA MET A 76 6.41 -23.07 -19.70
C MET A 76 5.40 -22.05 -20.21
N LEU A 77 5.65 -21.45 -21.39
CA LEU A 77 4.75 -20.47 -21.98
C LEU A 77 3.37 -21.05 -22.31
N GLN A 78 3.31 -22.32 -22.78
CA GLN A 78 2.03 -22.99 -23.03
C GLN A 78 1.25 -23.20 -21.72
N THR A 79 1.95 -23.59 -20.64
CA THR A 79 1.32 -23.77 -19.33
C THR A 79 0.77 -22.42 -18.82
N LEU A 80 1.59 -21.36 -18.86
CA LEU A 80 1.18 -20.02 -18.48
C LEU A 80 -0.03 -19.54 -19.29
N LYS A 81 -0.02 -19.75 -20.61
CA LYS A 81 -1.14 -19.39 -21.51
C LYS A 81 -2.43 -20.13 -21.16
N ASN A 82 -2.35 -21.41 -20.82
CA ASN A 82 -3.50 -22.20 -20.40
C ASN A 82 -4.14 -21.66 -19.11
N GLU A 83 -3.33 -21.05 -18.25
CA GLU A 83 -3.77 -20.36 -17.04
C GLU A 83 -4.16 -18.88 -17.29
N GLY A 84 -4.26 -18.45 -18.56
CA GLY A 84 -4.61 -17.07 -18.92
C GLY A 84 -3.48 -16.06 -18.70
N ILE A 85 -2.24 -16.51 -18.55
CA ILE A 85 -1.05 -15.67 -18.34
C ILE A 85 -0.32 -15.56 -19.67
N THR A 86 -0.24 -14.35 -20.21
CA THR A 86 0.50 -14.06 -21.46
C THR A 86 1.51 -12.95 -21.24
N PHE A 87 2.69 -13.09 -21.84
CA PHE A 87 3.69 -12.02 -21.90
C PHE A 87 3.47 -11.18 -23.15
N ASP A 88 3.57 -9.87 -23.00
CA ASP A 88 3.48 -8.89 -24.09
C ASP A 88 4.82 -8.79 -24.85
N ASP A 89 5.92 -9.14 -24.16
CA ASP A 89 7.27 -9.20 -24.75
C ASP A 89 8.14 -10.23 -24.04
N ILE A 90 9.07 -10.85 -24.76
CA ILE A 90 10.02 -11.84 -24.23
C ILE A 90 11.41 -11.48 -24.73
N LEU A 91 12.26 -11.02 -23.83
CA LEU A 91 13.59 -10.48 -24.10
C LEU A 91 14.64 -11.41 -23.49
N ILE A 92 15.44 -12.03 -24.33
CA ILE A 92 16.44 -13.03 -23.97
C ILE A 92 17.83 -12.54 -24.38
N ASP A 93 18.71 -12.39 -23.41
CA ASP A 93 20.14 -12.22 -23.69
C ASP A 93 20.86 -13.57 -23.62
N LYS A 94 21.74 -13.84 -24.58
CA LYS A 94 22.45 -15.12 -24.74
C LYS A 94 23.94 -15.03 -24.41
N THR A 95 24.41 -13.85 -24.07
CA THR A 95 25.84 -13.56 -23.89
C THR A 95 26.33 -14.00 -22.52
N PHE A 96 27.62 -14.31 -22.45
CA PHE A 96 28.29 -14.54 -21.18
C PHE A 96 28.61 -13.21 -20.45
N PRO A 97 28.80 -13.23 -19.12
CA PRO A 97 29.12 -12.03 -18.33
C PRO A 97 30.38 -11.29 -18.82
N GLU A 98 31.38 -12.02 -19.30
CA GLU A 98 32.65 -11.48 -19.76
C GLU A 98 32.53 -10.64 -21.02
N GLU A 99 31.50 -10.87 -21.84
CA GLU A 99 31.24 -10.15 -23.08
C GLU A 99 30.74 -8.72 -22.82
N LYS A 100 30.22 -8.45 -21.59
CA LYS A 100 29.69 -7.14 -21.17
C LYS A 100 28.71 -6.54 -22.17
N ALA A 101 27.88 -7.37 -22.79
CA ALA A 101 26.93 -6.96 -23.81
C ALA A 101 25.94 -5.93 -23.26
N PRO A 102 25.60 -4.87 -24.03
CA PRO A 102 24.64 -3.85 -23.61
C PRO A 102 23.19 -4.38 -23.48
N THR A 103 22.94 -5.58 -23.98
CA THR A 103 21.65 -6.28 -23.95
C THR A 103 21.47 -7.13 -22.69
N ARG A 104 22.58 -7.50 -22.03
CA ARG A 104 22.59 -8.37 -20.86
C ARG A 104 22.19 -7.60 -19.58
N LYS A 105 21.24 -8.14 -18.78
CA LYS A 105 20.95 -7.59 -17.44
C LYS A 105 22.24 -7.48 -16.62
N PRO A 106 22.51 -6.36 -15.94
CA PRO A 106 21.61 -5.27 -15.63
C PRO A 106 21.56 -4.13 -16.66
N GLN A 107 22.10 -4.30 -17.87
CA GLN A 107 22.00 -3.29 -18.92
C GLN A 107 20.60 -3.28 -19.55
N THR A 108 20.22 -2.13 -20.15
CA THR A 108 18.87 -1.87 -20.64
C THR A 108 18.74 -1.98 -22.17
N GLY A 109 19.75 -2.50 -22.85
CA GLY A 109 19.81 -2.49 -24.33
C GLY A 109 18.64 -3.19 -25.02
N LEU A 110 18.06 -4.25 -24.42
CA LEU A 110 16.86 -4.89 -24.94
C LEU A 110 15.57 -4.10 -24.62
N LEU A 111 15.63 -3.12 -23.72
CA LEU A 111 14.48 -2.44 -23.16
C LEU A 111 14.22 -1.04 -23.75
N GLY A 112 14.81 -0.74 -24.94
CA GLY A 112 14.68 0.54 -25.62
C GLY A 112 13.22 0.99 -25.86
N LYS A 113 12.32 0.04 -26.16
CA LYS A 113 10.87 0.28 -26.28
C LYS A 113 10.29 0.91 -25.00
N TYR A 114 10.74 0.45 -23.84
CA TYR A 114 10.21 0.85 -22.54
C TYR A 114 10.83 2.15 -22.02
N THR A 115 12.06 2.45 -22.43
CA THR A 115 12.77 3.70 -22.05
C THR A 115 12.47 4.87 -22.98
N SER A 116 11.65 4.70 -24.02
CA SER A 116 11.30 5.72 -25.01
C SER A 116 10.34 6.83 -24.54
N GLY A 117 9.92 6.82 -23.26
CA GLY A 117 9.05 7.84 -22.67
C GLY A 117 7.54 7.53 -22.74
N ASN A 118 7.15 6.40 -23.31
CA ASN A 118 5.72 5.98 -23.37
C ASN A 118 5.25 5.21 -22.14
N TYR A 119 6.17 4.82 -21.26
CA TYR A 119 5.91 4.04 -20.05
C TYR A 119 6.19 4.85 -18.80
N ASP A 120 5.38 4.61 -17.78
CA ASP A 120 5.59 5.11 -16.43
C ASP A 120 6.49 4.14 -15.66
N LEU A 121 7.80 4.32 -15.83
CA LEU A 121 8.80 3.46 -15.21
C LEU A 121 8.88 3.65 -13.70
N ALA A 122 8.52 4.82 -13.18
CA ALA A 122 8.50 5.08 -11.74
C ALA A 122 7.42 4.23 -11.01
N ASN A 123 6.33 3.88 -11.70
CA ASN A 123 5.26 3.00 -11.23
C ASN A 123 5.32 1.59 -11.85
N SER A 124 6.45 1.24 -12.47
CA SER A 124 6.76 -0.09 -13.01
C SER A 124 7.70 -0.85 -12.07
N PHE A 125 7.72 -2.19 -12.17
CA PHE A 125 8.54 -3.01 -11.28
C PHE A 125 9.35 -4.03 -12.06
N THR A 126 10.55 -4.34 -11.53
CA THR A 126 11.39 -5.47 -11.96
C THR A 126 11.29 -6.56 -10.89
N ILE A 127 10.89 -7.77 -11.27
CA ILE A 127 10.75 -8.91 -10.36
C ILE A 127 11.84 -9.93 -10.70
N GLY A 128 12.71 -10.26 -9.77
CA GLY A 128 13.81 -11.21 -9.99
C GLY A 128 14.46 -11.65 -8.69
N ASP A 129 15.25 -12.71 -8.75
CA ASP A 129 15.92 -13.36 -7.62
C ASP A 129 17.39 -12.94 -7.45
N ARG A 130 17.93 -12.20 -8.42
CA ARG A 130 19.34 -11.78 -8.41
C ARG A 130 19.50 -10.29 -8.18
N ILE A 131 20.65 -9.92 -7.60
CA ILE A 131 20.99 -8.50 -7.39
C ILE A 131 21.07 -7.72 -8.72
N THR A 132 21.33 -8.40 -9.84
CA THR A 132 21.31 -7.81 -11.19
C THR A 132 19.93 -7.31 -11.59
N ASP A 133 18.85 -7.89 -11.05
CA ASP A 133 17.48 -7.42 -11.31
C ASP A 133 17.19 -6.14 -10.56
N VAL A 134 17.72 -6.01 -9.33
CA VAL A 134 17.64 -4.75 -8.56
C VAL A 134 18.44 -3.64 -9.26
N VAL A 135 19.63 -3.95 -9.80
CA VAL A 135 20.41 -2.99 -10.58
C VAL A 135 19.70 -2.64 -11.89
N LEU A 136 19.03 -3.61 -12.54
CA LEU A 136 18.22 -3.34 -13.73
C LEU A 136 17.07 -2.36 -13.40
N ALA A 137 16.38 -2.59 -12.29
CA ALA A 137 15.33 -1.66 -11.82
C ALA A 137 15.88 -0.23 -11.67
N LYS A 138 17.03 -0.08 -11.01
CA LYS A 138 17.73 1.22 -10.88
C LYS A 138 18.01 1.84 -12.25
N ASN A 139 18.57 1.08 -13.19
CA ASN A 139 18.95 1.56 -14.52
C ASN A 139 17.75 1.96 -15.38
N LEU A 140 16.59 1.33 -15.15
CA LEU A 140 15.31 1.66 -15.78
C LEU A 140 14.60 2.86 -15.13
N GLY A 141 14.93 3.22 -13.89
CA GLY A 141 14.16 4.18 -13.09
C GLY A 141 12.88 3.59 -12.50
N SER A 142 12.83 2.26 -12.39
CA SER A 142 11.75 1.49 -11.72
C SER A 142 12.16 1.06 -10.31
N LYS A 143 11.32 0.29 -9.63
CA LYS A 143 11.63 -0.36 -8.36
C LYS A 143 11.72 -1.87 -8.53
N ALA A 144 12.55 -2.51 -7.71
CA ALA A 144 12.66 -3.97 -7.71
C ALA A 144 11.76 -4.62 -6.66
N ILE A 145 11.21 -5.77 -7.02
CA ILE A 145 10.69 -6.77 -6.10
C ILE A 145 11.71 -7.91 -6.11
N PHE A 146 12.45 -8.03 -4.99
CA PHE A 146 13.59 -8.93 -4.88
C PHE A 146 13.17 -10.25 -4.24
N ILE A 147 13.18 -11.34 -5.03
CA ILE A 147 12.81 -12.68 -4.58
C ILE A 147 14.01 -13.31 -3.89
N GLN A 148 14.14 -13.05 -2.59
CA GLN A 148 15.26 -13.53 -1.80
C GLN A 148 14.89 -13.62 -0.32
N GLU A 149 15.61 -14.46 0.44
CA GLU A 149 15.55 -14.46 1.88
C GLU A 149 16.00 -13.12 2.45
N LYS A 150 15.23 -12.58 3.39
CA LYS A 150 15.40 -11.20 3.89
C LYS A 150 16.83 -10.87 4.33
N ALA A 151 17.44 -11.77 5.13
CA ALA A 151 18.79 -11.53 5.65
C ALA A 151 19.86 -11.49 4.56
N ALA A 152 19.73 -12.35 3.54
CA ALA A 152 20.65 -12.40 2.40
C ALA A 152 20.44 -11.17 1.50
N ALA A 153 19.19 -10.79 1.24
CA ALA A 153 18.85 -9.62 0.45
C ALA A 153 19.38 -8.33 1.08
N GLU A 154 19.14 -8.11 2.37
CA GLU A 154 19.60 -6.91 3.10
C GLU A 154 21.13 -6.75 3.04
N LYS A 155 21.87 -7.86 3.15
CA LYS A 155 23.33 -7.85 2.98
C LYS A 155 23.74 -7.40 1.58
N LEU A 156 23.17 -8.00 0.53
CA LEU A 156 23.47 -7.66 -0.86
C LEU A 156 23.11 -6.21 -1.21
N LEU A 157 21.95 -5.74 -0.74
CA LEU A 157 21.49 -4.37 -0.95
C LEU A 157 22.41 -3.35 -0.26
N SER A 158 22.84 -3.65 0.98
CA SER A 158 23.77 -2.80 1.73
C SER A 158 25.14 -2.69 1.06
N GLU A 159 25.71 -3.83 0.62
CA GLU A 159 27.00 -3.86 -0.06
C GLU A 159 27.04 -3.02 -1.36
N LYS A 160 25.90 -2.86 -2.01
CA LYS A 160 25.78 -2.15 -3.29
C LYS A 160 25.03 -0.81 -3.21
N ASN A 161 24.58 -0.39 -2.03
CA ASN A 161 23.77 0.82 -1.81
C ASN A 161 22.50 0.84 -2.71
N LEU A 162 21.71 -0.23 -2.66
CA LEU A 162 20.55 -0.41 -3.53
C LEU A 162 19.20 -0.43 -2.80
N HIS A 163 19.15 -0.14 -1.50
CA HIS A 163 17.91 -0.13 -0.71
C HIS A 163 16.82 0.76 -1.32
N ASP A 164 17.19 1.94 -1.79
CA ASP A 164 16.26 2.90 -2.39
C ASP A 164 15.60 2.39 -3.68
N TYR A 165 16.16 1.37 -4.31
CA TYR A 165 15.65 0.78 -5.54
C TYR A 165 14.90 -0.53 -5.33
N CYS A 166 14.84 -1.05 -4.09
CA CYS A 166 14.12 -2.26 -3.72
C CYS A 166 12.84 -1.89 -2.96
N ALA A 167 11.68 -2.19 -3.55
CA ALA A 167 10.37 -1.90 -2.96
C ALA A 167 9.87 -3.02 -2.06
N LEU A 168 10.24 -4.27 -2.35
CA LEU A 168 9.82 -5.45 -1.59
C LEU A 168 10.90 -6.52 -1.62
N ILE A 169 11.14 -7.18 -0.48
CA ILE A 169 11.97 -8.39 -0.35
C ILE A 169 11.06 -9.52 0.13
N THR A 170 10.93 -10.58 -0.64
CA THR A 170 10.12 -11.75 -0.27
C THR A 170 10.39 -12.93 -1.19
N THR A 171 10.26 -14.16 -0.66
CA THR A 171 10.23 -15.40 -1.46
C THR A 171 8.81 -15.88 -1.77
N ASP A 172 7.78 -15.15 -1.30
CA ASP A 172 6.37 -15.54 -1.41
C ASP A 172 5.63 -14.70 -2.47
N TRP A 173 5.19 -15.34 -3.54
CA TRP A 173 4.40 -14.74 -4.60
C TRP A 173 3.07 -14.15 -4.14
N ASN A 174 2.48 -14.64 -3.03
CA ASN A 174 1.29 -14.02 -2.45
C ASN A 174 1.59 -12.60 -1.96
N LYS A 175 2.74 -12.39 -1.30
CA LYS A 175 3.17 -11.07 -0.84
C LYS A 175 3.51 -10.12 -2.00
N ILE A 176 4.04 -10.65 -3.11
CA ILE A 176 4.25 -9.85 -4.33
C ILE A 176 2.90 -9.34 -4.85
N THR A 177 1.92 -10.22 -4.94
CA THR A 177 0.58 -9.84 -5.38
C THR A 177 -0.06 -8.84 -4.42
N GLU A 178 -0.03 -9.11 -3.12
CA GLU A 178 -0.50 -8.17 -2.08
C GLU A 178 0.12 -6.78 -2.26
N PHE A 179 1.42 -6.71 -2.46
CA PHE A 179 2.15 -5.46 -2.67
C PHE A 179 1.70 -4.73 -3.94
N LEU A 180 1.58 -5.43 -5.07
CA LEU A 180 1.18 -4.82 -6.35
C LEU A 180 -0.28 -4.35 -6.35
N PHE A 181 -1.16 -5.03 -5.60
CA PHE A 181 -2.55 -4.62 -5.41
C PHE A 181 -2.70 -3.49 -4.37
N ALA A 182 -1.75 -3.36 -3.47
CA ALA A 182 -1.75 -2.30 -2.47
C ALA A 182 -1.47 -0.95 -3.12
N LYS A 183 -2.50 -0.29 -3.69
CA LYS A 183 -2.40 1.17 -3.89
C LYS A 183 -2.15 1.78 -2.53
N GLU A 184 -1.08 2.56 -2.38
CA GLU A 184 -0.83 3.32 -1.15
C GLU A 184 -2.05 4.20 -0.83
N ARG A 185 -2.67 3.95 0.31
CA ARG A 185 -3.76 4.78 0.81
C ARG A 185 -3.20 5.87 1.72
N ARG A 186 -2.36 6.70 1.10
CA ARG A 186 -1.76 7.88 1.74
C ARG A 186 -2.37 9.15 1.19
N ALA A 187 -2.51 10.14 2.05
CA ALA A 187 -2.91 11.48 1.65
C ALA A 187 -2.26 12.53 2.55
N THR A 188 -2.07 13.70 1.99
CA THR A 188 -1.60 14.90 2.68
C THR A 188 -2.57 16.03 2.40
N VAL A 189 -2.87 16.82 3.44
CA VAL A 189 -3.62 18.07 3.36
C VAL A 189 -2.83 19.15 4.05
N GLN A 190 -2.64 20.26 3.35
CA GLN A 190 -2.24 21.55 3.92
C GLN A 190 -3.47 22.47 3.84
N ARG A 191 -3.92 22.99 4.99
CA ARG A 191 -5.02 23.92 5.10
C ARG A 191 -4.57 25.16 5.87
N THR A 192 -4.58 26.29 5.23
CA THR A 192 -4.19 27.56 5.84
C THR A 192 -5.34 28.55 5.72
N THR A 193 -5.73 29.14 6.84
CA THR A 193 -6.70 30.24 6.95
C THR A 193 -6.02 31.48 7.57
N LYS A 194 -6.76 32.47 7.99
CA LYS A 194 -6.22 33.57 8.78
C LYS A 194 -6.03 33.18 10.25
N GLU A 195 -6.69 32.12 10.69
CA GLU A 195 -6.80 31.69 12.08
C GLU A 195 -5.95 30.45 12.37
N THR A 196 -5.75 29.60 11.35
CA THR A 196 -5.06 28.32 11.51
C THR A 196 -4.13 28.02 10.34
N ASP A 197 -3.02 27.28 10.61
CA ASP A 197 -2.14 26.68 9.63
C ASP A 197 -1.95 25.20 10.00
N ILE A 198 -2.48 24.30 9.18
CA ILE A 198 -2.67 22.89 9.50
C ILE A 198 -2.03 22.02 8.42
N PHE A 199 -1.17 21.11 8.85
CA PHE A 199 -0.60 20.04 8.02
C PHE A 199 -1.01 18.68 8.58
N ILE A 200 -1.64 17.85 7.74
CA ILE A 200 -1.99 16.47 8.09
C ILE A 200 -1.50 15.52 7.00
N GLU A 201 -0.82 14.47 7.44
CA GLU A 201 -0.48 13.30 6.61
C GLU A 201 -1.03 12.04 7.25
N ILE A 202 -1.68 11.19 6.44
CA ILE A 202 -2.24 9.91 6.86
C ILE A 202 -1.77 8.77 5.95
N ASN A 203 -1.51 7.60 6.56
CA ASN A 203 -1.38 6.33 5.86
C ASN A 203 -2.38 5.34 6.47
N LEU A 204 -3.43 4.99 5.73
CA LEU A 204 -4.47 4.05 6.18
C LEU A 204 -3.96 2.60 6.29
N ASP A 205 -2.85 2.26 5.61
CA ASP A 205 -2.17 0.96 5.67
C ASP A 205 -0.95 0.99 6.61
N GLY A 206 -0.93 1.92 7.58
CA GLY A 206 0.13 2.11 8.55
C GLY A 206 0.17 1.07 9.67
N ILE A 207 0.99 1.36 10.68
CA ILE A 207 1.19 0.50 11.87
C ILE A 207 0.84 1.21 13.19
N GLY A 208 0.21 2.39 13.12
CA GLY A 208 -0.22 3.18 14.28
C GLY A 208 0.89 4.11 14.81
N LYS A 209 1.80 4.58 13.96
CA LYS A 209 2.74 5.63 14.31
C LYS A 209 2.02 6.98 14.29
N THR A 210 2.12 7.71 15.40
CA THR A 210 1.47 9.02 15.53
C THR A 210 2.48 10.10 15.93
N THR A 211 2.31 11.28 15.35
CA THR A 211 3.00 12.51 15.76
C THR A 211 1.99 13.63 15.66
N VAL A 212 1.58 14.16 16.81
CA VAL A 212 0.52 15.18 16.89
C VAL A 212 1.02 16.38 17.68
N SER A 213 0.73 17.58 17.19
CA SER A 213 1.01 18.83 17.84
C SER A 213 -0.02 19.87 17.41
N THR A 214 -0.99 20.19 18.27
CA THR A 214 -2.02 21.21 18.05
C THR A 214 -1.89 22.42 18.98
N GLY A 215 -1.05 22.29 20.02
CA GLY A 215 -0.96 23.27 21.10
C GLY A 215 -1.96 23.04 22.24
N LEU A 216 -2.85 22.02 22.11
CA LEU A 216 -3.81 21.59 23.12
C LEU A 216 -3.45 20.15 23.55
N ASN A 217 -2.87 19.98 24.74
CA ASN A 217 -2.27 18.69 25.14
C ASN A 217 -3.30 17.56 25.24
N PHE A 218 -4.50 17.86 25.71
CA PHE A 218 -5.54 16.83 25.80
C PHE A 218 -6.10 16.47 24.42
N PHE A 219 -6.23 17.46 23.53
CA PHE A 219 -6.63 17.22 22.16
C PHE A 219 -5.58 16.37 21.38
N ASP A 220 -4.31 16.68 21.58
CA ASP A 220 -3.20 15.87 21.02
C ASP A 220 -3.33 14.41 21.47
N HIS A 221 -3.56 14.16 22.77
CA HIS A 221 -3.77 12.83 23.31
C HIS A 221 -4.97 12.11 22.66
N LEU A 222 -6.10 12.80 22.45
CA LEU A 222 -7.28 12.22 21.80
C LEU A 222 -7.01 11.88 20.33
N LEU A 223 -6.31 12.73 19.58
CA LEU A 223 -5.94 12.47 18.19
C LEU A 223 -4.95 11.28 18.05
N GLU A 224 -4.03 11.15 19.00
CA GLU A 224 -3.13 9.97 19.06
C GLU A 224 -3.90 8.67 19.24
N GLN A 225 -5.04 8.68 19.99
CA GLN A 225 -5.90 7.50 20.11
C GLN A 225 -6.42 7.06 18.72
N ILE A 226 -6.73 8.02 17.83
CA ILE A 226 -7.19 7.69 16.48
C ILE A 226 -6.12 6.90 15.75
N GLY A 227 -4.90 7.42 15.62
CA GLY A 227 -3.85 6.74 14.90
C GLY A 227 -3.49 5.39 15.49
N LYS A 228 -3.27 5.35 16.81
CA LYS A 228 -2.86 4.13 17.53
C LYS A 228 -3.88 3.01 17.43
N HIS A 229 -5.15 3.28 17.72
CA HIS A 229 -6.19 2.25 17.79
C HIS A 229 -6.76 1.88 16.42
N ALA A 230 -6.73 2.81 15.45
CA ALA A 230 -7.04 2.47 14.06
C ALA A 230 -5.90 1.69 13.38
N GLY A 231 -4.67 1.78 13.90
CA GLY A 231 -3.48 1.17 13.28
C GLY A 231 -3.05 1.91 12.02
N ILE A 232 -3.38 3.20 11.92
CA ILE A 232 -2.98 4.09 10.83
C ILE A 232 -1.80 4.96 11.25
N ASP A 233 -0.90 5.31 10.32
CA ASP A 233 0.11 6.30 10.62
C ASP A 233 -0.48 7.70 10.42
N LEU A 234 -0.20 8.62 11.37
CA LEU A 234 -0.83 9.93 11.43
C LEU A 234 0.17 10.98 11.88
N ILE A 235 0.34 12.02 11.07
CA ILE A 235 1.11 13.22 11.40
C ILE A 235 0.14 14.39 11.36
N ILE A 236 0.05 15.15 12.46
CA ILE A 236 -0.78 16.35 12.59
C ILE A 236 0.07 17.46 13.19
N ASN A 237 0.23 18.56 12.47
CA ASN A 237 0.86 19.79 12.94
C ASN A 237 -0.10 20.94 12.74
N VAL A 238 -0.43 21.64 13.81
CA VAL A 238 -1.37 22.76 13.81
C VAL A 238 -0.76 23.98 14.51
N LYS A 239 -0.90 25.12 13.89
CA LYS A 239 -0.69 26.42 14.50
C LYS A 239 -2.00 27.18 14.42
N GLY A 240 -2.70 27.29 15.54
CA GLY A 240 -3.96 28.03 15.65
C GLY A 240 -3.82 29.30 16.47
N ASP A 241 -4.84 30.13 16.45
CA ASP A 241 -4.96 31.37 17.19
C ASP A 241 -5.46 31.17 18.64
N LEU A 242 -4.81 30.24 19.36
CA LEU A 242 -5.14 29.87 20.75
C LEU A 242 -5.20 31.02 21.75
N HIS A 243 -4.71 32.20 21.36
CA HIS A 243 -4.85 33.40 22.13
C HIS A 243 -6.29 34.00 22.06
N VAL A 244 -7.09 33.59 21.10
CA VAL A 244 -8.52 33.89 20.99
C VAL A 244 -9.29 32.83 21.78
N ASP A 245 -9.33 31.61 21.28
CA ASP A 245 -9.82 30.42 21.96
C ASP A 245 -9.34 29.13 21.25
N GLU A 246 -9.82 27.98 21.68
CA GLU A 246 -9.49 26.65 21.10
C GLU A 246 -10.40 26.27 19.93
N HIS A 247 -11.48 26.97 19.65
CA HIS A 247 -12.55 26.60 18.71
C HIS A 247 -12.01 26.37 17.29
N HIS A 248 -11.35 27.42 16.72
CA HIS A 248 -10.82 27.35 15.35
C HIS A 248 -9.80 26.22 15.19
N THR A 249 -8.92 26.04 16.19
CA THR A 249 -7.92 24.96 16.19
C THR A 249 -8.56 23.59 16.12
N ILE A 250 -9.59 23.31 16.91
CA ILE A 250 -10.25 22.01 16.99
C ILE A 250 -11.09 21.75 15.74
N GLU A 251 -11.91 22.71 15.33
CA GLU A 251 -12.81 22.56 14.19
C GLU A 251 -12.05 22.43 12.87
N ASP A 252 -11.10 23.29 12.60
CA ASP A 252 -10.29 23.26 11.36
C ASP A 252 -9.40 22.01 11.29
N THR A 253 -8.90 21.51 12.43
CA THR A 253 -8.19 20.22 12.49
C THR A 253 -9.12 19.06 12.12
N ALA A 254 -10.37 19.07 12.59
CA ALA A 254 -11.35 18.04 12.24
C ALA A 254 -11.69 18.07 10.74
N ILE A 255 -11.86 19.26 10.16
CA ILE A 255 -12.08 19.45 8.73
C ILE A 255 -10.90 18.88 7.93
N ALA A 256 -9.68 19.30 8.25
CA ALA A 256 -8.48 18.86 7.55
C ALA A 256 -8.25 17.34 7.68
N LEU A 257 -8.51 16.76 8.86
CA LEU A 257 -8.41 15.30 9.09
C LEU A 257 -9.46 14.53 8.26
N GLY A 258 -10.70 15.04 8.22
CA GLY A 258 -11.76 14.44 7.42
C GLY A 258 -11.44 14.46 5.93
N GLU A 259 -10.95 15.57 5.40
CA GLU A 259 -10.50 15.71 4.02
C GLU A 259 -9.34 14.74 3.70
N THR A 260 -8.39 14.59 4.65
CA THR A 260 -7.25 13.70 4.47
C THR A 260 -7.69 12.23 4.43
N ILE A 261 -8.60 11.82 5.32
CA ILE A 261 -9.22 10.48 5.30
C ILE A 261 -9.95 10.25 3.97
N TYR A 262 -10.78 11.21 3.55
CA TYR A 262 -11.53 11.10 2.29
C TYR A 262 -10.62 10.92 1.07
N LYS A 263 -9.53 11.71 0.99
CA LYS A 263 -8.53 11.59 -0.08
C LYS A 263 -7.80 10.24 -0.03
N ALA A 264 -7.41 9.76 1.16
CA ALA A 264 -6.71 8.50 1.33
C ALA A 264 -7.58 7.27 0.98
N LEU A 265 -8.89 7.34 1.21
CA LEU A 265 -9.84 6.28 0.83
C LEU A 265 -9.98 6.14 -0.69
N GLY A 266 -9.70 7.17 -1.47
CA GLY A 266 -9.76 7.16 -2.92
C GLY A 266 -11.11 6.68 -3.48
N ASP A 267 -11.06 5.68 -4.34
CA ASP A 267 -12.25 5.09 -5.00
C ASP A 267 -13.05 4.14 -4.10
N LYS A 268 -12.58 3.88 -2.87
CA LYS A 268 -13.22 3.01 -1.86
C LYS A 268 -13.44 1.56 -2.27
N ARG A 269 -12.72 1.07 -3.30
CA ARG A 269 -12.85 -0.31 -3.74
C ARG A 269 -12.22 -1.28 -2.74
N GLY A 270 -12.90 -2.39 -2.51
CA GLY A 270 -12.44 -3.47 -1.63
C GLY A 270 -12.45 -3.15 -0.14
N ILE A 271 -12.94 -1.97 0.30
CA ILE A 271 -13.05 -1.67 1.75
C ILE A 271 -14.27 -2.35 2.37
N GLU A 272 -14.21 -2.62 3.67
CA GLU A 272 -15.36 -3.15 4.43
C GLU A 272 -16.47 -2.11 4.62
N ARG A 273 -16.15 -0.81 4.48
CA ARG A 273 -17.05 0.33 4.54
C ARG A 273 -17.65 0.64 5.92
N TYR A 274 -17.96 -0.36 6.73
CA TYR A 274 -18.66 -0.24 8.02
C TYR A 274 -17.78 -0.62 9.21
N GLY A 275 -18.07 -0.04 10.40
CA GLY A 275 -17.39 -0.40 11.64
C GLY A 275 -18.10 0.11 12.89
N PHE A 276 -17.80 -0.49 14.07
CA PHE A 276 -18.45 -0.21 15.37
C PHE A 276 -17.67 -0.74 16.60
N CYS A 277 -17.87 -0.31 17.72
CA CYS A 277 -18.10 -0.28 19.18
C CYS A 277 -17.09 -0.90 20.20
N LEU A 278 -16.89 -0.26 21.41
CA LEU A 278 -16.15 -0.85 22.56
C LEU A 278 -16.46 -0.22 23.94
N PRO A 279 -16.16 -0.93 25.10
CA PRO A 279 -16.19 -0.38 26.45
C PRO A 279 -14.88 0.34 26.83
N MET A 280 -14.94 1.27 27.79
CA MET A 280 -13.82 1.93 28.46
C MET A 280 -14.13 2.08 29.95
N ASP A 281 -13.58 1.19 30.80
CA ASP A 281 -13.84 1.10 32.24
C ASP A 281 -15.34 1.19 32.59
N ASP A 282 -15.76 2.26 33.27
CA ASP A 282 -17.14 2.53 33.64
C ASP A 282 -18.02 3.01 32.45
N CYS A 283 -17.43 3.28 31.30
CA CYS A 283 -18.12 3.84 30.16
C CYS A 283 -18.34 2.81 29.05
N LEU A 284 -19.51 2.85 28.43
CA LEU A 284 -19.82 2.14 27.20
C LEU A 284 -19.91 3.14 26.05
N CYS A 285 -18.98 3.02 25.10
CA CYS A 285 -18.93 3.89 23.94
C CYS A 285 -19.22 3.10 22.67
N GLN A 286 -20.21 3.54 21.94
CA GLN A 286 -20.66 2.95 20.68
C GLN A 286 -20.43 3.94 19.56
N THR A 287 -19.67 3.53 18.54
CA THR A 287 -19.48 4.32 17.33
C THR A 287 -19.75 3.42 16.14
N ALA A 288 -20.74 3.77 15.34
CA ALA A 288 -21.00 3.13 14.05
C ALA A 288 -20.73 4.14 12.94
N LEU A 289 -20.02 3.72 11.89
CA LEU A 289 -19.73 4.56 10.74
C LEU A 289 -19.98 3.86 9.41
N ASP A 290 -20.25 4.69 8.38
CA ASP A 290 -20.39 4.27 6.98
C ASP A 290 -19.73 5.30 6.07
N PHE A 291 -18.71 4.89 5.31
CA PHE A 291 -18.09 5.72 4.28
C PHE A 291 -18.92 5.80 2.99
N GLY A 292 -20.24 5.90 3.13
CA GLY A 292 -21.21 5.92 2.05
C GLY A 292 -21.29 7.21 1.23
N GLY A 293 -20.39 8.17 1.42
CA GLY A 293 -20.33 9.43 0.66
C GLY A 293 -21.36 10.49 1.07
N ARG A 294 -22.21 10.23 2.06
CA ARG A 294 -23.21 11.16 2.59
C ARG A 294 -22.94 11.42 4.06
N ALA A 295 -22.57 12.67 4.37
CA ALA A 295 -22.29 13.06 5.74
C ALA A 295 -23.57 13.12 6.58
N TRP A 296 -23.54 12.52 7.76
CA TRP A 296 -24.58 12.64 8.76
C TRP A 296 -24.05 12.25 10.13
N LEU A 297 -24.16 13.14 11.11
CA LEU A 297 -23.80 12.82 12.50
C LEU A 297 -25.06 12.64 13.34
N VAL A 298 -25.13 11.51 14.08
CA VAL A 298 -26.01 11.33 15.24
C VAL A 298 -25.14 11.31 16.48
N TRP A 299 -25.40 12.24 17.39
CA TRP A 299 -24.63 12.38 18.63
C TRP A 299 -25.55 12.15 19.83
N ASN A 300 -25.23 11.16 20.64
CA ASN A 300 -25.94 10.83 21.85
C ASN A 300 -24.95 10.58 22.99
N ALA A 301 -24.27 11.66 23.41
CA ALA A 301 -23.34 11.67 24.52
C ALA A 301 -23.45 13.01 25.24
N GLU A 302 -23.75 12.98 26.54
CA GLU A 302 -23.90 14.14 27.38
C GLU A 302 -22.67 14.35 28.26
N PHE A 303 -22.23 15.60 28.37
CA PHE A 303 -21.15 16.05 29.23
C PHE A 303 -21.66 17.18 30.11
N LYS A 304 -21.36 17.13 31.41
CA LYS A 304 -21.79 18.11 32.41
C LYS A 304 -20.68 19.07 32.80
N ARG A 305 -19.41 18.63 32.63
CA ARG A 305 -18.24 19.48 32.88
C ARG A 305 -18.08 20.44 31.73
N GLU A 306 -17.67 21.67 32.05
CA GLU A 306 -17.38 22.68 31.03
C GLU A 306 -16.15 22.32 30.18
N LYS A 307 -15.11 21.78 30.83
CA LYS A 307 -13.85 21.36 30.18
C LYS A 307 -13.34 20.02 30.71
N ILE A 308 -12.64 19.30 29.84
CA ILE A 308 -11.82 18.15 30.21
C ILE A 308 -10.41 18.39 29.67
N GLY A 309 -9.42 18.50 30.58
CA GLY A 309 -8.12 19.02 30.21
C GLY A 309 -8.23 20.47 29.73
N ASP A 310 -7.65 20.75 28.59
CA ASP A 310 -7.68 22.03 27.90
C ASP A 310 -8.79 22.16 26.84
N MET A 311 -9.67 21.14 26.73
CA MET A 311 -10.70 21.05 25.70
C MET A 311 -12.11 21.30 26.27
N PRO A 312 -12.88 22.29 25.77
CA PRO A 312 -14.29 22.46 26.13
C PRO A 312 -15.12 21.25 25.65
N THR A 313 -16.09 20.82 26.47
CA THR A 313 -16.87 19.63 26.17
C THR A 313 -17.82 19.79 24.99
N GLU A 314 -18.25 21.00 24.70
CA GLU A 314 -19.05 21.33 23.51
C GLU A 314 -18.27 21.05 22.23
N MET A 315 -16.94 21.21 22.23
CA MET A 315 -16.08 20.98 21.07
C MET A 315 -16.00 19.50 20.66
N PHE A 316 -16.40 18.56 21.50
CA PHE A 316 -16.45 17.14 21.12
C PHE A 316 -17.48 16.90 20.00
N LEU A 317 -18.67 17.48 20.14
CA LEU A 317 -19.70 17.43 19.10
C LEU A 317 -19.22 18.13 17.81
N HIS A 318 -18.67 19.33 17.94
CA HIS A 318 -18.15 20.11 16.82
C HIS A 318 -17.06 19.37 16.07
N PHE A 319 -16.10 18.75 16.77
CA PHE A 319 -15.05 17.93 16.17
C PHE A 319 -15.63 16.81 15.30
N PHE A 320 -16.51 15.97 15.87
CA PHE A 320 -17.07 14.84 15.12
C PHE A 320 -18.03 15.27 14.01
N LYS A 321 -18.68 16.42 14.15
CA LYS A 321 -19.54 17.00 13.10
C LYS A 321 -18.70 17.41 11.89
N SER A 322 -17.67 18.20 12.10
CA SER A 322 -16.77 18.69 11.05
C SER A 322 -16.00 17.56 10.39
N LEU A 323 -15.55 16.58 11.21
CA LEU A 323 -14.91 15.34 10.71
C LEU A 323 -15.86 14.51 9.83
N SER A 324 -17.11 14.31 10.27
CA SER A 324 -18.13 13.58 9.52
C SER A 324 -18.42 14.23 8.16
N ASP A 325 -18.58 15.56 8.16
CA ASP A 325 -18.88 16.32 6.96
C ASP A 325 -17.73 16.26 5.94
N SER A 326 -16.50 16.42 6.39
CA SER A 326 -15.31 16.50 5.54
C SER A 326 -14.88 15.14 5.02
N ALA A 327 -15.00 14.07 5.85
CA ALA A 327 -14.76 12.70 5.43
C ALA A 327 -15.92 12.09 4.61
N LYS A 328 -17.04 12.82 4.48
CA LYS A 328 -18.28 12.35 3.83
C LYS A 328 -18.74 10.99 4.37
N MET A 329 -18.68 10.85 5.68
CA MET A 329 -19.10 9.64 6.37
C MET A 329 -20.38 9.85 7.17
N ASN A 330 -21.20 8.81 7.26
CA ASN A 330 -22.28 8.74 8.21
C ASN A 330 -21.70 8.23 9.54
N LEU A 331 -21.98 8.93 10.63
CA LEU A 331 -21.40 8.64 11.95
C LEU A 331 -22.48 8.68 13.02
N ASN A 332 -22.58 7.62 13.81
CA ASN A 332 -23.50 7.52 14.93
C ASN A 332 -22.70 7.21 16.20
N ILE A 333 -22.74 8.13 17.17
CA ILE A 333 -22.02 8.01 18.43
C ILE A 333 -22.99 8.01 19.57
N LYS A 334 -22.87 7.01 20.46
CA LYS A 334 -23.55 6.94 21.74
C LYS A 334 -22.54 6.62 22.83
N ALA A 335 -22.60 7.34 23.96
CA ALA A 335 -21.74 7.05 25.11
C ALA A 335 -22.48 7.23 26.42
N GLU A 336 -22.32 6.27 27.32
CA GLU A 336 -22.87 6.23 28.67
C GLU A 336 -21.73 5.97 29.66
N GLY A 337 -21.82 6.51 30.87
CA GLY A 337 -20.83 6.37 31.94
C GLY A 337 -20.77 7.62 32.82
N GLU A 338 -20.11 7.52 33.96
CA GLU A 338 -20.01 8.62 34.93
C GLU A 338 -18.77 9.48 34.74
N ASN A 339 -17.60 8.85 34.47
CA ASN A 339 -16.35 9.53 34.28
C ASN A 339 -16.27 10.13 32.86
N GLU A 340 -16.41 11.45 32.76
CA GLU A 340 -16.47 12.14 31.47
C GLU A 340 -15.14 12.11 30.69
N HIS A 341 -13.98 12.00 31.39
CA HIS A 341 -12.69 11.78 30.75
C HIS A 341 -12.67 10.39 30.06
N HIS A 342 -13.05 9.33 30.78
CA HIS A 342 -13.16 8.00 30.21
C HIS A 342 -14.18 7.95 29.05
N LYS A 343 -15.27 8.70 29.19
CA LYS A 343 -16.32 8.78 28.16
C LYS A 343 -15.79 9.33 26.84
N ILE A 344 -15.11 10.50 26.86
CA ILE A 344 -14.59 11.06 25.61
C ILE A 344 -13.43 10.28 25.04
N GLU A 345 -12.51 9.81 25.87
CA GLU A 345 -11.41 8.95 25.42
C GLU A 345 -11.95 7.65 24.83
N GLY A 346 -12.97 7.04 25.45
CA GLY A 346 -13.69 5.88 24.96
C GLY A 346 -14.35 6.12 23.60
N ILE A 347 -14.95 7.31 23.37
CA ILE A 347 -15.51 7.70 22.07
C ILE A 347 -14.42 7.73 21.00
N PHE A 348 -13.26 8.36 21.25
CA PHE A 348 -12.15 8.42 20.29
C PHE A 348 -11.57 7.02 19.99
N LYS A 349 -11.43 6.15 20.99
CA LYS A 349 -11.01 4.75 20.81
C LYS A 349 -12.05 3.94 20.02
N ALA A 350 -13.34 4.10 20.33
CA ALA A 350 -14.42 3.43 19.61
C ALA A 350 -14.45 3.88 18.14
N PHE A 351 -14.31 5.18 17.89
CA PHE A 351 -14.19 5.75 16.56
C PHE A 351 -12.97 5.17 15.80
N ALA A 352 -11.80 5.17 16.43
CA ALA A 352 -10.58 4.61 15.83
C ALA A 352 -10.74 3.13 15.45
N ARG A 353 -11.36 2.33 16.31
CA ARG A 353 -11.63 0.91 16.05
C ARG A 353 -12.66 0.72 14.91
N ALA A 354 -13.68 1.58 14.87
CA ALA A 354 -14.66 1.58 13.80
C ALA A 354 -13.99 1.95 12.45
N VAL A 355 -13.12 2.95 12.44
CA VAL A 355 -12.30 3.32 11.26
C VAL A 355 -11.45 2.12 10.82
N LYS A 356 -10.73 1.47 11.75
CA LYS A 356 -9.90 0.28 11.44
C LYS A 356 -10.69 -0.80 10.72
N MET A 357 -11.90 -1.09 11.17
CA MET A 357 -12.78 -2.08 10.54
C MET A 357 -13.23 -1.62 9.16
N ALA A 358 -13.69 -0.39 9.07
CA ALA A 358 -14.27 0.15 7.84
C ALA A 358 -13.25 0.33 6.71
N VAL A 359 -12.01 0.70 7.03
CA VAL A 359 -10.94 0.88 6.05
C VAL A 359 -10.22 -0.43 5.69
N LYS A 360 -10.48 -1.52 6.42
CA LYS A 360 -9.91 -2.82 6.08
C LYS A 360 -10.28 -3.16 4.63
N ARG A 361 -9.29 -3.58 3.86
CA ARG A 361 -9.44 -3.83 2.43
C ARG A 361 -9.13 -5.29 2.09
N ASP A 362 -10.03 -5.92 1.32
CA ASP A 362 -9.69 -7.13 0.59
C ASP A 362 -9.06 -6.71 -0.75
N ILE A 363 -7.74 -6.92 -0.84
CA ILE A 363 -6.97 -6.54 -2.04
C ILE A 363 -7.32 -7.39 -3.26
N PHE A 364 -7.89 -8.59 -3.07
CA PHE A 364 -8.30 -9.50 -4.14
C PHE A 364 -9.74 -9.27 -4.60
N ASN A 365 -10.53 -8.56 -3.78
CA ASN A 365 -11.89 -8.17 -4.10
C ASN A 365 -11.95 -6.68 -4.48
N GLY A 366 -11.80 -6.37 -5.76
CA GLY A 366 -11.88 -5.00 -6.27
C GLY A 366 -13.31 -4.47 -6.44
N GLU A 367 -14.32 -5.12 -5.82
CA GLU A 367 -15.69 -4.67 -5.92
C GLU A 367 -15.94 -3.41 -5.07
N LEU A 368 -16.77 -2.52 -5.59
CA LEU A 368 -17.27 -1.39 -4.83
C LEU A 368 -18.35 -1.90 -3.87
N PRO A 369 -18.25 -1.70 -2.54
CA PRO A 369 -19.26 -2.17 -1.59
C PRO A 369 -20.55 -1.35 -1.66
N SER A 370 -21.18 -1.34 -2.82
CA SER A 370 -22.41 -0.59 -3.12
C SER A 370 -23.21 -1.26 -4.23
N THR A 371 -24.46 -1.56 -3.97
CA THR A 371 -25.42 -2.06 -4.99
C THR A 371 -25.77 -1.00 -6.04
N LYS A 372 -25.45 0.28 -5.78
CA LYS A 372 -25.71 1.41 -6.70
C LYS A 372 -24.54 1.65 -7.67
N GLY A 373 -23.41 0.96 -7.52
CA GLY A 373 -22.22 1.16 -8.35
C GLY A 373 -21.47 2.47 -8.09
N VAL A 374 -21.89 3.26 -7.09
CA VAL A 374 -21.24 4.52 -6.65
C VAL A 374 -21.27 4.64 -5.13
N LEU A 375 -20.30 5.37 -4.55
CA LEU A 375 -20.20 5.75 -3.14
C LEU A 375 -19.77 7.22 -2.98
#